data_234e092c2651f50b7ae860112f803aaa
#
_entry.id   234e092c2651f50b7ae860112f803aaa
#
_cell.length_a   1.000
_cell.length_b   1.000
_cell.length_c   1.000
_cell.angle_alpha   90.00
_cell.angle_beta   90.00
_cell.angle_gamma   90.00
#
_symmetry.space_group_name_H-M   'P 1'
#
loop_
_entity.id
_entity.type
_entity.pdbx_description
1 polymer ?
#
loop_
_entity_poly.entity_id
_entity_poly.type
_entity_poly.pdbx_seq_one_letter_code
_entity_poly.pdbx_strand_id
1 'polypeptide(L)'
;VTGVTEAVREAAVKLRDAGVPPEALALFIPERRKLLIRRKATMQPLGEVWRLGTLLVGTDPSAPALFVAGRATRSAVRPYPGNQSVSREERRDIAAASLHGGYPEGTAVNFDALPVPLDEPSFTGLAPDLPLGVVGGELRVRWRAGAPLDGAQTLAAYLAERVELLAHPPTQDM
;
A
#
# COMPACT_ATOMS: atom_id res chain seq x y z
N VAL A 1 22.24 -7.06 -1.20
CA VAL A 1 20.94 -6.42 -1.48
C VAL A 1 20.91 -5.80 -2.88
N THR A 2 21.93 -6.11 -3.67
CA THR A 2 22.03 -5.67 -5.07
C THR A 2 20.79 -6.11 -5.85
N GLY A 3 20.12 -5.18 -6.55
CA GLY A 3 18.99 -5.50 -7.41
C GLY A 3 17.59 -5.21 -6.83
N VAL A 4 17.47 -4.67 -5.61
CA VAL A 4 16.15 -4.31 -5.04
C VAL A 4 15.43 -3.28 -5.90
N THR A 5 16.12 -2.21 -6.25
CA THR A 5 15.58 -1.16 -7.13
C THR A 5 15.15 -1.72 -8.48
N GLU A 6 15.94 -2.65 -9.04
CA GLU A 6 15.61 -3.29 -10.31
C GLU A 6 14.39 -4.21 -10.19
N ALA A 7 14.30 -5.01 -9.13
CA ALA A 7 13.13 -5.86 -8.90
C ALA A 7 11.83 -5.04 -8.77
N VAL A 8 11.89 -3.89 -8.09
CA VAL A 8 10.74 -2.97 -7.99
C VAL A 8 10.39 -2.37 -9.35
N ARG A 9 11.39 -1.96 -10.13
CA ARG A 9 11.21 -1.43 -11.49
C ARG A 9 10.59 -2.46 -12.41
N GLU A 10 11.11 -3.68 -12.44
CA GLU A 10 10.58 -4.79 -13.24
C GLU A 10 9.13 -5.10 -12.89
N ALA A 11 8.79 -5.12 -11.59
CA ALA A 11 7.42 -5.32 -11.15
C ALA A 11 6.49 -4.23 -11.71
N ALA A 12 6.89 -2.96 -11.62
CA ALA A 12 6.11 -1.84 -12.15
C ALA A 12 5.93 -1.92 -13.68
N VAL A 13 6.98 -2.27 -14.42
CA VAL A 13 6.91 -2.46 -15.89
C VAL A 13 5.93 -3.57 -16.24
N LYS A 14 6.05 -4.74 -15.62
CA LYS A 14 5.19 -5.90 -15.91
C LYS A 14 3.71 -5.61 -15.61
N LEU A 15 3.40 -4.98 -14.48
CA LEU A 15 2.02 -4.63 -14.13
C LEU A 15 1.41 -3.62 -15.09
N ARG A 16 2.20 -2.61 -15.47
CA ARG A 16 1.78 -1.62 -16.46
C ARG A 16 1.52 -2.27 -17.82
N ASP A 17 2.44 -3.11 -18.30
CA ASP A 17 2.34 -3.76 -19.61
C ASP A 17 1.19 -4.78 -19.65
N ALA A 18 0.87 -5.40 -18.52
CA ALA A 18 -0.31 -6.26 -18.36
C ALA A 18 -1.63 -5.47 -18.22
N GLY A 19 -1.58 -4.14 -18.16
CA GLY A 19 -2.78 -3.30 -18.02
C GLY A 19 -3.48 -3.44 -16.66
N VAL A 20 -2.75 -3.86 -15.61
CA VAL A 20 -3.33 -3.96 -14.26
C VAL A 20 -3.69 -2.57 -13.76
N PRO A 21 -4.96 -2.29 -13.40
CA PRO A 21 -5.35 -0.97 -12.91
C PRO A 21 -4.68 -0.67 -11.57
N PRO A 22 -4.06 0.51 -11.41
CA PRO A 22 -3.51 0.92 -10.13
C PRO A 22 -4.59 1.36 -9.14
N GLU A 23 -4.21 1.43 -7.87
CA GLU A 23 -4.99 2.02 -6.78
C GLU A 23 -4.39 3.36 -6.39
N ALA A 24 -5.20 4.22 -5.77
CA ALA A 24 -4.72 5.48 -5.24
C ALA A 24 -3.83 5.28 -4.01
N LEU A 25 -2.82 6.15 -3.87
CA LEU A 25 -2.04 6.34 -2.65
C LEU A 25 -2.31 7.74 -2.11
N ALA A 26 -2.57 7.86 -0.81
CA ALA A 26 -2.91 9.12 -0.17
C ALA A 26 -2.30 9.27 1.23
N LEU A 27 -2.18 10.50 1.66
CA LEU A 27 -1.91 10.87 3.05
C LEU A 27 -3.25 11.15 3.75
N PHE A 28 -3.55 10.43 4.81
CA PHE A 28 -4.73 10.69 5.64
C PHE A 28 -4.49 11.92 6.52
N ILE A 29 -5.36 12.91 6.39
CA ILE A 29 -5.36 14.12 7.20
C ILE A 29 -6.58 14.06 8.11
N PRO A 30 -6.40 13.81 9.42
CA PRO A 30 -7.51 13.71 10.36
C PRO A 30 -8.24 15.04 10.52
N GLU A 31 -9.46 14.96 11.03
CA GLU A 31 -10.24 16.14 11.37
C GLU A 31 -9.45 17.05 12.34
N ARG A 32 -9.44 18.33 12.05
CA ARG A 32 -8.80 19.34 12.88
C ARG A 32 -9.79 20.43 13.26
N ARG A 33 -9.78 20.79 14.53
CA ARG A 33 -10.48 21.95 15.05
C ARG A 33 -9.49 23.03 15.39
N LYS A 34 -9.52 24.15 14.69
CA LYS A 34 -8.67 25.31 14.98
C LYS A 34 -9.59 26.51 15.21
N LEU A 35 -9.63 27.02 16.44
CA LEU A 35 -10.54 28.08 16.87
C LEU A 35 -12.01 27.65 16.60
N LEU A 36 -12.75 28.45 15.83
CA LEU A 36 -14.16 28.19 15.47
C LEU A 36 -14.31 27.42 14.15
N ILE A 37 -13.21 27.10 13.47
CA ILE A 37 -13.24 26.41 12.16
C ILE A 37 -12.98 24.92 12.36
N ARG A 38 -13.95 24.11 11.95
CA ARG A 38 -13.84 22.64 11.87
C ARG A 38 -13.48 22.24 10.43
N ARG A 39 -12.29 21.68 10.24
CA ARG A 39 -11.91 21.07 8.97
C ARG A 39 -12.14 19.57 9.04
N LYS A 40 -13.02 19.06 8.18
CA LYS A 40 -13.29 17.62 8.08
C LYS A 40 -12.04 16.83 7.74
N ALA A 41 -12.01 15.56 8.13
CA ALA A 41 -10.98 14.65 7.67
C ALA A 41 -10.98 14.56 6.14
N THR A 42 -9.80 14.46 5.56
CA THR A 42 -9.60 14.36 4.10
C THR A 42 -8.40 13.49 3.79
N MET A 43 -8.24 13.11 2.52
CA MET A 43 -7.06 12.43 2.00
C MET A 43 -6.40 13.28 0.94
N GLN A 44 -5.11 13.54 1.13
CA GLN A 44 -4.28 14.25 0.16
C GLN A 44 -3.67 13.23 -0.81
N PRO A 45 -3.89 13.37 -2.13
CA PRO A 45 -3.28 12.49 -3.12
C PRO A 45 -1.75 12.53 -3.06
N LEU A 46 -1.12 11.36 -3.10
CA LEU A 46 0.33 11.17 -3.20
C LEU A 46 0.75 10.50 -4.52
N GLY A 47 -0.17 9.88 -5.24
CA GLY A 47 0.08 9.19 -6.49
C GLY A 47 -0.74 7.91 -6.61
N GLU A 48 -0.21 6.98 -7.41
CA GLU A 48 -0.83 5.68 -7.68
C GLU A 48 0.16 4.55 -7.40
N VAL A 49 -0.37 3.41 -6.96
CA VAL A 49 0.39 2.22 -6.60
C VAL A 49 -0.34 0.95 -7.02
N TRP A 50 0.38 -0.15 -7.13
CA TRP A 50 -0.20 -1.49 -7.14
C TRP A 50 0.01 -2.16 -5.79
N ARG A 51 -1.06 -2.74 -5.25
CA ARG A 51 -1.00 -3.49 -3.99
C ARG A 51 -0.59 -4.94 -4.26
N LEU A 52 0.59 -5.30 -3.77
CA LEU A 52 1.19 -6.62 -3.85
C LEU A 52 1.22 -7.27 -2.45
N GLY A 53 0.05 -7.66 -1.95
CA GLY A 53 -0.09 -8.20 -0.60
C GLY A 53 0.26 -7.17 0.49
N THR A 54 1.37 -7.38 1.19
CA THR A 54 1.85 -6.50 2.27
C THR A 54 2.70 -5.32 1.77
N LEU A 55 2.95 -5.24 0.47
CA LEU A 55 3.75 -4.20 -0.15
C LEU A 55 2.94 -3.42 -1.17
N LEU A 56 3.36 -2.17 -1.42
CA LEU A 56 2.85 -1.35 -2.52
C LEU A 56 4.03 -0.97 -3.42
N VAL A 57 3.82 -1.04 -4.73
CA VAL A 57 4.81 -0.64 -5.75
C VAL A 57 4.27 0.57 -6.50
N GLY A 58 5.08 1.62 -6.62
CA GLY A 58 4.74 2.83 -7.37
C GLY A 58 4.62 2.57 -8.87
N THR A 59 3.78 3.36 -9.54
CA THR A 59 3.45 3.16 -10.96
C THR A 59 4.48 3.70 -11.95
N ASP A 60 5.44 4.50 -11.48
CA ASP A 60 6.50 5.08 -12.32
C ASP A 60 7.78 4.23 -12.31
N PRO A 61 8.09 3.48 -13.39
CA PRO A 61 9.34 2.69 -13.45
C PRO A 61 10.60 3.55 -13.52
N SER A 62 10.50 4.82 -13.92
CA SER A 62 11.64 5.74 -13.97
C SER A 62 12.05 6.23 -12.57
N ALA A 63 11.09 6.23 -11.64
CA ALA A 63 11.27 6.56 -10.24
C ALA A 63 10.71 5.43 -9.34
N PRO A 64 11.38 4.25 -9.30
CA PRO A 64 10.89 3.09 -8.56
C PRO A 64 10.63 3.43 -7.11
N ALA A 65 9.46 3.07 -6.60
CA ALA A 65 9.06 3.31 -5.23
C ALA A 65 8.42 2.05 -4.62
N LEU A 66 8.79 1.77 -3.38
CA LEU A 66 8.29 0.64 -2.59
C LEU A 66 7.77 1.16 -1.26
N PHE A 67 6.65 0.63 -0.81
CA PHE A 67 6.10 0.95 0.50
C PHE A 67 5.66 -0.34 1.21
N VAL A 68 5.74 -0.35 2.52
CA VAL A 68 4.96 -1.28 3.32
C VAL A 68 3.52 -0.81 3.30
N ALA A 69 2.62 -1.70 2.93
CA ALA A 69 1.20 -1.39 2.88
C ALA A 69 0.67 -1.07 4.28
N GLY A 70 0.03 0.07 4.40
CA GLY A 70 -0.71 0.47 5.57
C GLY A 70 -2.19 0.03 5.46
N ARG A 71 -3.07 0.96 5.74
CA ARG A 71 -4.53 0.79 5.67
C ARG A 71 -5.03 1.03 4.24
N ALA A 72 -6.22 0.53 3.96
CA ALA A 72 -6.92 0.82 2.72
C ALA A 72 -8.40 1.04 2.97
N THR A 73 -9.03 1.83 2.09
CA THR A 73 -10.46 2.07 2.09
C THR A 73 -11.00 2.13 0.67
N ARG A 74 -12.33 2.12 0.53
CA ARG A 74 -13.00 2.54 -0.70
C ARG A 74 -13.71 3.86 -0.46
N SER A 75 -13.50 4.82 -1.35
CA SER A 75 -14.16 6.11 -1.30
C SER A 75 -15.68 5.93 -1.33
N ALA A 76 -16.38 6.50 -0.36
CA ALA A 76 -17.83 6.38 -0.26
C ALA A 76 -18.48 7.58 0.44
N VAL A 77 -19.71 7.85 0.09
CA VAL A 77 -20.56 8.79 0.81
C VAL A 77 -20.79 8.27 2.23
N ARG A 78 -20.72 9.16 3.23
CA ARG A 78 -21.06 8.79 4.59
C ARG A 78 -22.59 8.61 4.69
N PRO A 79 -23.08 7.40 5.00
CA PRO A 79 -24.49 7.21 5.25
C PRO A 79 -24.91 7.92 6.56
N TYR A 80 -26.22 8.12 6.76
CA TYR A 80 -26.74 8.70 7.99
C TYR A 80 -26.25 7.95 9.24
N PRO A 81 -26.02 8.66 10.36
CA PRO A 81 -25.63 8.04 11.62
C PRO A 81 -26.66 6.98 12.05
N GLY A 82 -26.17 5.81 12.39
CA GLY A 82 -26.99 4.73 12.96
C GLY A 82 -26.31 4.18 14.21
N ASN A 83 -27.02 3.43 15.03
CA ASN A 83 -26.47 2.76 16.22
C ASN A 83 -25.50 1.65 15.80
N GLN A 84 -24.25 2.01 15.58
CA GLN A 84 -23.20 1.10 15.10
C GLN A 84 -21.97 1.15 16.01
N SER A 85 -21.12 0.10 15.92
CA SER A 85 -19.88 0.04 16.68
C SER A 85 -18.92 1.16 16.26
N VAL A 86 -18.12 1.65 17.22
CA VAL A 86 -17.10 2.71 17.02
C VAL A 86 -16.19 2.40 15.83
N SER A 87 -15.74 1.15 15.69
CA SER A 87 -14.88 0.73 14.59
C SER A 87 -15.54 0.77 13.21
N ARG A 88 -16.88 0.69 13.16
CA ARG A 88 -17.63 0.79 11.92
C ARG A 88 -17.84 2.26 11.54
N GLU A 89 -18.06 3.12 12.51
CA GLU A 89 -18.13 4.58 12.30
C GLU A 89 -16.78 5.12 11.82
N GLU A 90 -15.66 4.72 12.45
CA GLU A 90 -14.31 5.10 12.01
C GLU A 90 -14.06 4.72 10.54
N ARG A 91 -14.41 3.50 10.14
CA ARG A 91 -14.25 3.07 8.73
C ARG A 91 -15.05 3.92 7.76
N ARG A 92 -16.26 4.34 8.15
CA ARG A 92 -17.12 5.23 7.35
C ARG A 92 -16.55 6.64 7.25
N ASP A 93 -16.00 7.15 8.34
CA ASP A 93 -15.35 8.45 8.35
C ASP A 93 -14.10 8.47 7.45
N ILE A 94 -13.33 7.41 7.45
CA ILE A 94 -12.18 7.25 6.56
C ILE A 94 -12.62 7.15 5.09
N ALA A 95 -13.67 6.38 4.79
CA ALA A 95 -14.21 6.29 3.43
C ALA A 95 -14.75 7.64 2.94
N ALA A 96 -15.41 8.41 3.80
CA ALA A 96 -15.86 9.76 3.48
C ALA A 96 -14.69 10.74 3.35
N ALA A 97 -13.62 10.58 4.12
CA ALA A 97 -12.42 11.40 4.00
C ALA A 97 -11.75 11.26 2.63
N SER A 98 -11.79 10.07 2.02
CA SER A 98 -11.28 9.88 0.66
C SER A 98 -12.16 10.60 -0.38
N LEU A 99 -13.47 10.58 -0.22
CA LEU A 99 -14.37 11.37 -1.08
C LEU A 99 -14.12 12.88 -0.94
N HIS A 100 -13.91 13.38 0.30
CA HIS A 100 -13.52 14.78 0.55
C HIS A 100 -12.16 15.15 -0.07
N GLY A 101 -11.26 14.17 -0.23
CA GLY A 101 -9.99 14.32 -0.91
C GLY A 101 -10.08 14.36 -2.44
N GLY A 102 -11.30 14.22 -2.99
CA GLY A 102 -11.56 14.30 -4.43
C GLY A 102 -11.55 12.93 -5.14
N TYR A 103 -11.44 11.82 -4.41
CA TYR A 103 -11.52 10.50 -5.04
C TYR A 103 -12.97 10.15 -5.37
N PRO A 104 -13.28 9.71 -6.61
CA PRO A 104 -14.60 9.23 -6.97
C PRO A 104 -15.07 8.09 -6.06
N GLU A 105 -16.40 7.96 -5.89
CA GLU A 105 -16.98 6.86 -5.14
C GLU A 105 -16.54 5.50 -5.70
N GLY A 106 -16.22 4.55 -4.82
CA GLY A 106 -15.72 3.23 -5.19
C GLY A 106 -14.20 3.13 -5.43
N THR A 107 -13.48 4.27 -5.49
CA THR A 107 -12.02 4.26 -5.66
C THR A 107 -11.34 3.57 -4.47
N ALA A 108 -10.44 2.62 -4.77
CA ALA A 108 -9.57 2.02 -3.77
C ALA A 108 -8.44 3.00 -3.42
N VAL A 109 -8.30 3.33 -2.13
CA VAL A 109 -7.32 4.30 -1.63
C VAL A 109 -6.49 3.65 -0.53
N ASN A 110 -5.17 3.59 -0.74
CA ASN A 110 -4.18 3.17 0.22
C ASN A 110 -3.68 4.38 1.02
N PHE A 111 -3.52 4.24 2.32
CA PHE A 111 -3.03 5.31 3.19
C PHE A 111 -2.26 4.74 4.38
N ASP A 112 -1.56 5.58 5.14
CA ASP A 112 -0.65 5.17 6.22
C ASP A 112 0.44 4.19 5.73
N ALA A 113 0.79 4.25 4.45
CA ALA A 113 1.85 3.45 3.87
C ALA A 113 3.22 3.99 4.31
N LEU A 114 4.14 3.09 4.61
CA LEU A 114 5.49 3.45 5.04
C LEU A 114 6.44 3.32 3.84
N PRO A 115 7.13 4.40 3.43
CA PRO A 115 8.10 4.32 2.35
C PRO A 115 9.28 3.43 2.77
N VAL A 116 9.72 2.58 1.85
CA VAL A 116 10.90 1.73 2.00
C VAL A 116 12.00 2.35 1.13
N PRO A 117 13.08 2.87 1.72
CA PRO A 117 14.23 3.32 0.95
C PRO A 117 14.78 2.16 0.13
N LEU A 118 15.17 2.41 -1.12
CA LEU A 118 15.68 1.36 -2.01
C LEU A 118 17.22 1.26 -2.01
N ASP A 119 17.89 2.06 -1.19
CA ASP A 119 19.33 2.06 -0.99
C ASP A 119 19.76 1.06 0.10
N GLU A 120 20.83 0.32 -0.15
CA GLU A 120 21.31 -0.76 0.73
C GLU A 120 21.56 -0.36 2.19
N PRO A 121 22.16 0.79 2.50
CA PRO A 121 22.42 1.17 3.89
C PRO A 121 21.16 1.28 4.75
N SER A 122 20.05 1.63 4.14
CA SER A 122 18.77 1.85 4.84
C SER A 122 18.08 0.55 5.29
N PHE A 123 18.49 -0.61 4.77
CA PHE A 123 17.87 -1.89 5.15
C PHE A 123 18.35 -2.42 6.50
N THR A 124 19.49 -1.95 7.00
CA THR A 124 20.03 -2.42 8.29
C THR A 124 19.24 -1.94 9.50
N GLY A 125 18.41 -0.91 9.32
CA GLY A 125 17.57 -0.30 10.36
C GLY A 125 16.08 -0.66 10.27
N LEU A 126 15.68 -1.62 9.44
CA LEU A 126 14.27 -2.00 9.32
C LEU A 126 13.75 -2.57 10.66
N ALA A 127 12.64 -2.01 11.14
CA ALA A 127 12.04 -2.45 12.38
C ALA A 127 11.56 -3.91 12.28
N PRO A 128 11.71 -4.71 13.35
CA PRO A 128 11.44 -6.14 13.32
C PRO A 128 9.97 -6.51 13.12
N ASP A 129 9.06 -5.58 13.36
CA ASP A 129 7.62 -5.70 13.14
C ASP A 129 7.19 -5.44 11.68
N LEU A 130 8.11 -4.91 10.86
CA LEU A 130 7.84 -4.74 9.44
C LEU A 130 7.82 -6.10 8.70
N PRO A 131 7.07 -6.20 7.59
CA PRO A 131 7.06 -7.41 6.76
C PRO A 131 8.39 -7.65 6.03
N LEU A 132 9.33 -6.72 6.09
CA LEU A 132 10.62 -6.76 5.44
C LEU A 132 11.74 -6.93 6.47
N GLY A 133 12.81 -7.63 6.06
CA GLY A 133 14.04 -7.71 6.84
C GLY A 133 15.17 -8.33 6.02
N VAL A 134 16.41 -8.19 6.51
CA VAL A 134 17.62 -8.65 5.82
C VAL A 134 18.17 -9.91 6.48
N VAL A 135 18.47 -10.92 5.67
CA VAL A 135 19.19 -12.14 6.08
C VAL A 135 20.21 -12.48 5.00
N GLY A 136 21.46 -12.67 5.40
CA GLY A 136 22.53 -13.02 4.47
C GLY A 136 22.78 -11.99 3.36
N GLY A 137 22.50 -10.72 3.62
CA GLY A 137 22.61 -9.66 2.61
C GLY A 137 21.44 -9.60 1.61
N GLU A 138 20.40 -10.38 1.80
CA GLU A 138 19.19 -10.37 0.97
C GLU A 138 18.01 -9.77 1.70
N LEU A 139 17.25 -8.90 1.04
CA LEU A 139 15.97 -8.39 1.54
C LEU A 139 14.89 -9.45 1.32
N ARG A 140 14.24 -9.84 2.41
CA ARG A 140 13.22 -10.90 2.44
C ARG A 140 11.90 -10.38 2.95
N VAL A 141 10.81 -11.03 2.54
CA VAL A 141 9.44 -10.67 2.90
C VAL A 141 8.87 -11.72 3.84
N ARG A 142 8.51 -11.31 5.07
CA ARG A 142 7.84 -12.18 6.04
C ARG A 142 6.41 -12.47 5.59
N TRP A 143 5.93 -13.66 5.83
CA TRP A 143 4.54 -14.03 5.56
C TRP A 143 3.55 -13.34 6.52
N ARG A 144 4.00 -12.89 7.69
CA ARG A 144 3.29 -12.03 8.64
C ARG A 144 4.28 -11.20 9.45
N ALA A 145 3.79 -10.10 10.07
CA ALA A 145 4.58 -9.30 10.99
C ALA A 145 5.15 -10.16 12.13
N GLY A 146 6.43 -9.94 12.48
CA GLY A 146 7.13 -10.67 13.52
C GLY A 146 7.49 -12.14 13.20
N ALA A 147 7.14 -12.67 12.02
CA ALA A 147 7.55 -14.01 11.63
C ALA A 147 9.06 -14.09 11.40
N PRO A 148 9.70 -15.28 11.61
CA PRO A 148 11.10 -15.49 11.26
C PRO A 148 11.36 -15.19 9.79
N LEU A 149 12.56 -14.72 9.49
CA LEU A 149 13.02 -14.49 8.12
C LEU A 149 13.67 -15.73 7.50
N ASP A 150 14.03 -16.72 8.32
CA ASP A 150 14.56 -17.98 7.85
C ASP A 150 13.50 -18.70 7.00
N GLY A 151 13.86 -19.03 5.75
CA GLY A 151 12.94 -19.59 4.78
C GLY A 151 11.94 -18.61 4.16
N ALA A 152 11.94 -17.33 4.55
CA ALA A 152 11.12 -16.30 3.89
C ALA A 152 11.60 -16.06 2.45
N GLN A 153 10.66 -15.72 1.56
CA GLN A 153 10.99 -15.38 0.16
C GLN A 153 11.87 -14.14 0.08
N THR A 154 12.78 -14.09 -0.89
CA THR A 154 13.44 -12.85 -1.28
C THR A 154 12.42 -11.85 -1.80
N LEU A 155 12.70 -10.55 -1.68
CA LEU A 155 11.81 -9.53 -2.23
C LEU A 155 11.54 -9.73 -3.73
N ALA A 156 12.58 -10.05 -4.51
CA ALA A 156 12.43 -10.29 -5.94
C ALA A 156 11.49 -11.46 -6.25
N ALA A 157 11.63 -12.59 -5.54
CA ALA A 157 10.74 -13.74 -5.71
C ALA A 157 9.30 -13.42 -5.29
N TYR A 158 9.13 -12.71 -4.17
CA TYR A 158 7.82 -12.27 -3.70
C TYR A 158 7.12 -11.35 -4.71
N LEU A 159 7.83 -10.33 -5.21
CA LEU A 159 7.27 -9.42 -6.21
C LEU A 159 6.90 -10.15 -7.49
N ALA A 160 7.76 -11.04 -8.00
CA ALA A 160 7.50 -11.81 -9.20
C ALA A 160 6.24 -12.67 -9.07
N GLU A 161 6.06 -13.39 -7.94
CA GLU A 161 4.86 -14.19 -7.67
C GLU A 161 3.60 -13.31 -7.63
N ARG A 162 3.65 -12.17 -6.92
CA ARG A 162 2.49 -11.30 -6.78
C ARG A 162 2.12 -10.60 -8.07
N VAL A 163 3.10 -10.22 -8.87
CA VAL A 163 2.88 -9.66 -10.21
C VAL A 163 2.17 -10.68 -11.09
N GLU A 164 2.62 -11.93 -11.10
CA GLU A 164 2.00 -12.99 -11.89
C GLU A 164 0.54 -13.22 -11.51
N LEU A 165 0.23 -13.25 -10.21
CA LEU A 165 -1.14 -13.39 -9.72
C LEU A 165 -2.06 -12.24 -10.11
N LEU A 166 -1.54 -11.01 -10.21
CA LEU A 166 -2.32 -9.84 -10.62
C LEU A 166 -2.46 -9.72 -12.13
N ALA A 167 -1.39 -10.05 -12.87
CA ALA A 167 -1.39 -10.00 -14.33
C ALA A 167 -2.22 -11.14 -14.95
N HIS A 168 -2.22 -12.31 -14.30
CA HIS A 168 -2.91 -13.52 -14.75
C HIS A 168 -3.74 -14.10 -13.60
N PRO A 169 -4.83 -13.44 -13.18
CA PRO A 169 -5.66 -13.97 -12.12
C PRO A 169 -6.21 -15.36 -12.52
N PRO A 170 -6.19 -16.33 -11.58
CA PRO A 170 -6.75 -17.65 -11.86
C PRO A 170 -8.20 -17.50 -12.28
N THR A 171 -8.56 -18.07 -13.43
CA THR A 171 -9.93 -18.15 -13.92
C THR A 171 -10.75 -18.88 -12.85
N GLN A 172 -11.72 -18.20 -12.27
CA GLN A 172 -12.75 -18.89 -11.48
C GLN A 172 -13.61 -19.66 -12.49
N ASP A 173 -13.35 -20.95 -12.64
CA ASP A 173 -14.31 -21.84 -13.28
C ASP A 173 -15.59 -21.82 -12.43
N MET A 174 -16.64 -21.20 -12.99
CA MET A 174 -18.00 -21.23 -12.44
C MET A 174 -18.65 -22.57 -12.74
#